data_65e5e474c2c0e964f86133cbfd1eca04
#
_entry.id   65e5e474c2c0e964f86133cbfd1eca04
#
_cell.length_a   1.000
_cell.length_b   1.000
_cell.length_c   1.000
_cell.angle_alpha   90.00
_cell.angle_beta   90.00
_cell.angle_gamma   90.00
#
_symmetry.space_group_name_H-M   'P 1'
#
loop_
_entity.id
_entity.type
_entity.pdbx_description
1 polymer ?
#
loop_
_entity_poly.entity_id
_entity_poly.type
_entity_poly.pdbx_seq_one_letter_code
_entity_poly.pdbx_strand_id
1 'polypeptide(L)'
;MNENIHDNEMSDGDHMDGIDALVGDRIRGEPRNATEDEEVRHFDKLEEDAKRELYPGCTNYSILKFVIEMLNVKVMTNLSNKGLDMILELLTKFLPKCNLVPRLTYEVKKILRDLGMSYGHIDACKNDCALFWKEIENLDKCPVCEAPRYKNTRTQGKKIPHKVLRYFPLTSRLRRLYISSQKSKDMR
;
A
#
# COMPACT_ATOMS: atom_id res chain seq x y z
N MET A 1 -53.22 8.60 -12.60
CA MET A 1 -51.90 8.72 -13.19
C MET A 1 -50.91 8.94 -12.08
N ASN A 2 -50.34 7.87 -11.54
CA ASN A 2 -49.32 7.89 -10.49
C ASN A 2 -48.01 7.41 -11.17
N GLU A 3 -47.11 8.37 -11.39
CA GLU A 3 -45.75 8.09 -11.81
C GLU A 3 -44.93 7.73 -10.58
N ASN A 4 -44.56 6.45 -10.43
CA ASN A 4 -43.57 5.97 -9.49
C ASN A 4 -42.20 6.34 -10.02
N ILE A 5 -41.57 7.36 -9.41
CA ILE A 5 -40.15 7.63 -9.58
C ILE A 5 -39.42 6.57 -8.75
N HIS A 6 -38.78 5.63 -9.41
CA HIS A 6 -37.81 4.71 -8.83
C HIS A 6 -36.50 5.49 -8.63
N ASP A 7 -36.28 5.91 -7.40
CA ASP A 7 -34.93 6.33 -6.97
C ASP A 7 -34.01 5.12 -6.97
N ASN A 8 -33.17 5.06 -7.99
CA ASN A 8 -32.05 4.12 -8.07
C ASN A 8 -30.98 4.61 -7.09
N GLU A 9 -31.03 4.13 -5.85
CA GLU A 9 -29.90 4.24 -4.92
C GLU A 9 -28.74 3.48 -5.52
N MET A 10 -27.84 4.24 -6.13
CA MET A 10 -26.53 3.77 -6.59
C MET A 10 -25.73 3.39 -5.37
N SER A 11 -25.54 2.12 -5.18
CA SER A 11 -24.73 1.49 -4.14
C SER A 11 -23.28 2.00 -4.25
N ASP A 12 -22.90 2.93 -3.38
CA ASP A 12 -21.53 3.45 -3.20
C ASP A 12 -20.56 2.40 -2.60
N GLY A 13 -20.70 1.11 -2.97
CA GLY A 13 -19.96 -0.01 -2.36
C GLY A 13 -18.59 -0.33 -2.95
N ASP A 14 -18.23 0.17 -4.14
CA ASP A 14 -17.10 -0.41 -4.90
C ASP A 14 -15.91 0.52 -5.14
N HIS A 15 -15.86 1.71 -4.56
CA HIS A 15 -14.80 2.70 -4.88
C HIS A 15 -13.55 2.67 -3.97
N MET A 16 -13.43 1.69 -3.04
CA MET A 16 -12.28 1.61 -2.12
C MET A 16 -11.13 0.70 -2.57
N ASP A 17 -11.21 0.07 -3.75
CA ASP A 17 -10.21 -0.93 -4.17
C ASP A 17 -8.91 -0.36 -4.77
N GLY A 18 -8.84 0.91 -5.09
CA GLY A 18 -7.71 1.46 -5.87
C GLY A 18 -6.40 1.56 -5.08
N ILE A 19 -6.41 2.19 -3.90
CA ILE A 19 -5.19 2.46 -3.12
C ILE A 19 -5.03 1.46 -1.97
N ASP A 20 -6.12 1.03 -1.33
CA ASP A 20 -6.09 0.08 -0.21
C ASP A 20 -5.60 -1.30 -0.64
N ALA A 21 -5.92 -1.71 -1.87
CA ALA A 21 -5.39 -2.93 -2.43
C ALA A 21 -3.89 -2.83 -2.78
N LEU A 22 -3.32 -1.61 -2.90
CA LEU A 22 -1.92 -1.43 -3.31
C LEU A 22 -0.92 -1.65 -2.18
N VAL A 23 -1.23 -1.28 -0.94
CA VAL A 23 -0.22 -1.20 0.13
C VAL A 23 -0.68 -1.83 1.45
N GLY A 24 -1.89 -2.38 1.51
CA GLY A 24 -2.46 -2.94 2.74
C GLY A 24 -1.91 -4.31 3.11
N ASP A 25 -0.82 -4.34 3.88
CA ASP A 25 -0.51 -5.45 4.77
C ASP A 25 -0.53 -4.93 6.21
N ARG A 26 -1.13 -5.74 7.11
CA ARG A 26 -1.06 -5.47 8.54
C ARG A 26 0.40 -5.32 8.92
N ILE A 27 0.74 -4.26 9.62
CA ILE A 27 2.02 -4.14 10.31
C ILE A 27 2.05 -5.28 11.34
N ARG A 28 2.54 -6.44 10.94
CA ARG A 28 3.16 -7.36 11.88
C ARG A 28 4.43 -6.68 12.31
N GLY A 29 4.56 -6.49 13.63
CA GLY A 29 5.63 -5.72 14.23
C GLY A 29 6.96 -5.90 13.52
N GLU A 30 7.67 -4.79 13.34
CA GLU A 30 9.03 -4.79 12.82
C GLU A 30 9.83 -5.90 13.54
N PRO A 31 10.64 -6.69 12.83
CA PRO A 31 11.52 -7.65 13.47
C PRO A 31 12.47 -6.87 14.41
N ARG A 32 12.27 -6.99 15.71
CA ARG A 32 12.96 -6.23 16.76
C ARG A 32 14.43 -6.61 16.97
N ASN A 33 15.02 -7.47 16.13
CA ASN A 33 16.32 -8.09 16.37
C ASN A 33 17.36 -7.88 15.27
N ALA A 34 17.09 -7.06 14.23
CA ALA A 34 18.15 -6.69 13.28
C ALA A 34 18.99 -5.56 13.90
N THR A 35 20.32 -5.68 13.82
CA THR A 35 21.21 -4.58 14.22
C THR A 35 21.01 -3.40 13.27
N GLU A 36 21.19 -2.16 13.77
CA GLU A 36 21.03 -0.94 12.93
C GLU A 36 21.87 -1.02 11.65
N ASP A 37 23.06 -1.60 11.72
CA ASP A 37 23.96 -1.77 10.58
C ASP A 37 23.44 -2.80 9.54
N GLU A 38 22.68 -3.80 9.96
CA GLU A 38 22.06 -4.76 9.04
C GLU A 38 20.87 -4.14 8.32
N GLU A 39 20.06 -3.34 9.03
CA GLU A 39 18.96 -2.59 8.42
C GLU A 39 19.47 -1.59 7.39
N VAL A 40 20.56 -0.87 7.69
CA VAL A 40 21.22 0.08 6.77
C VAL A 40 21.68 -0.63 5.50
N ARG A 41 22.46 -1.70 5.63
CA ARG A 41 22.97 -2.47 4.48
C ARG A 41 21.84 -3.08 3.64
N HIS A 42 20.79 -3.55 4.28
CA HIS A 42 19.63 -4.09 3.59
C HIS A 42 18.91 -2.99 2.77
N PHE A 43 18.75 -1.80 3.36
CA PHE A 43 18.13 -0.68 2.68
C PHE A 43 18.97 -0.16 1.50
N ASP A 44 20.28 -0.01 1.67
CA ASP A 44 21.19 0.43 0.60
C ASP A 44 21.13 -0.53 -0.60
N LYS A 45 21.11 -1.84 -0.35
CA LYS A 45 20.95 -2.84 -1.39
C LYS A 45 19.62 -2.74 -2.12
N LEU A 46 18.52 -2.53 -1.39
CA LEU A 46 17.20 -2.34 -1.98
C LEU A 46 17.12 -1.06 -2.83
N GLU A 47 17.77 0.01 -2.37
CA GLU A 47 17.86 1.28 -3.11
C GLU A 47 18.67 1.10 -4.41
N GLU A 48 19.78 0.38 -4.35
CA GLU A 48 20.59 0.04 -5.54
C GLU A 48 19.78 -0.82 -6.53
N ASP A 49 19.12 -1.87 -6.05
CA ASP A 49 18.28 -2.73 -6.89
C ASP A 49 17.12 -1.93 -7.54
N ALA A 50 16.52 -1.01 -6.81
CA ALA A 50 15.45 -0.17 -7.34
C ALA A 50 15.93 0.87 -8.37
N LYS A 51 17.20 1.29 -8.28
CA LYS A 51 17.85 2.19 -9.25
C LYS A 51 18.36 1.49 -10.51
N ARG A 52 18.36 0.15 -10.54
CA ARG A 52 18.82 -0.59 -11.72
C ARG A 52 18.01 -0.23 -12.96
N GLU A 53 18.66 -0.26 -14.11
CA GLU A 53 18.02 -0.06 -15.41
C GLU A 53 16.88 -1.07 -15.62
N LEU A 54 15.78 -0.61 -16.21
CA LEU A 54 14.61 -1.45 -16.47
C LEU A 54 14.94 -2.63 -17.42
N TYR A 55 15.86 -2.41 -18.35
CA TYR A 55 16.50 -3.41 -19.21
C TYR A 55 17.88 -2.89 -19.65
N PRO A 56 18.81 -3.74 -20.05
CA PRO A 56 20.16 -3.33 -20.46
C PRO A 56 20.12 -2.26 -21.57
N GLY A 57 20.75 -1.11 -21.31
CA GLY A 57 20.78 0.05 -22.19
C GLY A 57 19.60 1.04 -22.01
N CYS A 58 18.72 0.82 -21.07
CA CYS A 58 17.66 1.75 -20.72
C CYS A 58 18.15 2.83 -19.74
N THR A 59 18.78 3.86 -20.24
CA THR A 59 19.34 4.95 -19.40
C THR A 59 18.28 5.86 -18.79
N ASN A 60 17.07 5.89 -19.35
CA ASN A 60 16.01 6.84 -18.98
C ASN A 60 15.10 6.32 -17.86
N TYR A 61 15.02 4.99 -17.68
CA TYR A 61 14.11 4.37 -16.73
C TYR A 61 14.82 3.36 -15.83
N SER A 62 14.73 3.61 -14.53
CA SER A 62 15.00 2.60 -13.50
C SER A 62 13.71 1.83 -13.16
N ILE A 63 13.87 0.66 -12.51
CA ILE A 63 12.73 -0.12 -12.01
C ILE A 63 11.82 0.73 -11.12
N LEU A 64 12.41 1.51 -10.20
CA LEU A 64 11.65 2.35 -9.27
C LEU A 64 10.86 3.44 -10.01
N LYS A 65 11.50 4.14 -10.94
CA LYS A 65 10.83 5.18 -11.74
C LYS A 65 9.66 4.60 -12.52
N PHE A 66 9.86 3.47 -13.17
CA PHE A 66 8.81 2.76 -13.89
C PHE A 66 7.63 2.39 -12.99
N VAL A 67 7.92 1.78 -11.82
CA VAL A 67 6.89 1.39 -10.85
C VAL A 67 6.07 2.58 -10.36
N ILE A 68 6.74 3.70 -10.04
CA ILE A 68 6.05 4.93 -9.58
C ILE A 68 5.15 5.49 -10.67
N GLU A 69 5.61 5.58 -11.90
CA GLU A 69 4.81 6.10 -13.01
C GLU A 69 3.61 5.18 -13.33
N MET A 70 3.80 3.87 -13.32
CA MET A 70 2.72 2.89 -13.52
C MET A 70 1.65 2.98 -12.41
N LEU A 71 2.06 3.19 -11.16
CA LEU A 71 1.13 3.39 -10.06
C LEU A 71 0.40 4.74 -10.16
N ASN A 72 1.08 5.78 -10.62
CA ASN A 72 0.44 7.06 -10.89
C ASN A 72 -0.66 6.92 -11.96
N VAL A 73 -0.35 6.26 -13.08
CA VAL A 73 -1.36 5.94 -14.10
C VAL A 73 -2.52 5.16 -13.51
N LYS A 74 -2.24 4.10 -12.71
CA LYS A 74 -3.28 3.30 -12.06
C LYS A 74 -4.22 4.15 -11.20
N VAL A 75 -3.67 5.06 -10.39
CA VAL A 75 -4.46 5.93 -9.50
C VAL A 75 -5.27 6.95 -10.31
N MET A 76 -4.66 7.59 -11.29
CA MET A 76 -5.32 8.62 -12.09
C MET A 76 -6.46 8.07 -12.98
N THR A 77 -6.32 6.80 -13.41
CA THR A 77 -7.31 6.16 -14.30
C THR A 77 -8.24 5.18 -13.57
N ASN A 78 -8.15 5.07 -12.25
CA ASN A 78 -8.89 4.08 -11.45
C ASN A 78 -8.73 2.64 -12.00
N LEU A 79 -7.54 2.31 -12.52
CA LEU A 79 -7.27 1.02 -13.09
C LEU A 79 -7.31 -0.09 -12.03
N SER A 80 -8.05 -1.16 -12.28
CA SER A 80 -8.12 -2.32 -11.38
C SER A 80 -6.76 -3.03 -11.27
N ASN A 81 -6.54 -3.82 -10.21
CA ASN A 81 -5.32 -4.64 -10.09
C ASN A 81 -5.18 -5.59 -11.27
N LYS A 82 -6.29 -6.23 -11.69
CA LYS A 82 -6.30 -7.11 -12.86
C LYS A 82 -5.92 -6.36 -14.15
N GLY A 83 -6.41 -5.14 -14.32
CA GLY A 83 -6.04 -4.31 -15.47
C GLY A 83 -4.56 -3.97 -15.47
N LEU A 84 -3.99 -3.63 -14.31
CA LEU A 84 -2.56 -3.39 -14.18
C LEU A 84 -1.74 -4.66 -14.48
N ASP A 85 -2.15 -5.83 -13.97
CA ASP A 85 -1.47 -7.10 -14.24
C ASP A 85 -1.44 -7.40 -15.74
N MET A 86 -2.54 -7.18 -16.46
CA MET A 86 -2.60 -7.37 -17.91
C MET A 86 -1.63 -6.42 -18.65
N ILE A 87 -1.54 -5.15 -18.23
CA ILE A 87 -0.60 -4.19 -18.83
C ILE A 87 0.84 -4.60 -18.56
N LEU A 88 1.17 -4.99 -17.33
CA LEU A 88 2.51 -5.44 -16.96
C LEU A 88 2.92 -6.69 -17.76
N GLU A 89 2.03 -7.66 -17.88
CA GLU A 89 2.26 -8.86 -18.69
C GLU A 89 2.49 -8.50 -20.17
N LEU A 90 1.74 -7.54 -20.69
CA LEU A 90 1.89 -7.08 -22.07
C LEU A 90 3.24 -6.39 -22.26
N LEU A 91 3.65 -5.54 -21.34
CA LEU A 91 4.94 -4.84 -21.36
C LEU A 91 6.12 -5.83 -21.31
N THR A 92 6.03 -6.88 -20.49
CA THR A 92 7.08 -7.91 -20.44
C THR A 92 7.25 -8.66 -21.74
N LYS A 93 6.22 -8.75 -22.58
CA LYS A 93 6.27 -9.38 -23.91
C LYS A 93 6.87 -8.44 -24.99
N PHE A 94 6.65 -7.13 -24.86
CA PHE A 94 7.16 -6.14 -25.80
C PHE A 94 8.61 -5.71 -25.54
N LEU A 95 9.03 -5.72 -24.29
CA LEU A 95 10.38 -5.33 -23.90
C LEU A 95 11.38 -6.46 -24.14
N PRO A 96 12.70 -6.15 -24.22
CA PRO A 96 13.74 -7.16 -24.37
C PRO A 96 13.63 -8.26 -23.32
N LYS A 97 14.03 -9.49 -23.65
CA LYS A 97 13.90 -10.66 -22.76
C LYS A 97 14.59 -10.50 -21.38
N CYS A 98 15.58 -9.61 -21.30
CA CYS A 98 16.31 -9.30 -20.06
C CYS A 98 15.69 -8.14 -19.26
N ASN A 99 14.40 -7.79 -19.49
CA ASN A 99 13.76 -6.74 -18.73
C ASN A 99 13.46 -7.18 -17.29
N LEU A 100 13.46 -6.19 -16.39
CA LEU A 100 13.17 -6.33 -14.96
C LEU A 100 11.77 -5.78 -14.59
N VAL A 101 10.86 -5.73 -15.56
CA VAL A 101 9.49 -5.29 -15.33
C VAL A 101 8.77 -6.26 -14.40
N PRO A 102 8.17 -5.79 -13.30
CA PRO A 102 7.32 -6.63 -12.45
C PRO A 102 6.17 -7.21 -13.28
N ARG A 103 5.88 -8.49 -13.12
CA ARG A 103 4.82 -9.17 -13.87
C ARG A 103 3.43 -8.98 -13.28
N LEU A 104 3.38 -8.74 -11.98
CA LEU A 104 2.14 -8.66 -11.22
C LEU A 104 2.13 -7.43 -10.31
N THR A 105 0.95 -6.91 -10.06
CA THR A 105 0.70 -5.86 -9.06
C THR A 105 1.26 -6.23 -7.67
N TYR A 106 1.29 -7.52 -7.33
CA TYR A 106 1.89 -8.01 -6.09
C TYR A 106 3.40 -7.71 -6.02
N GLU A 107 4.15 -7.90 -7.11
CA GLU A 107 5.59 -7.61 -7.17
C GLU A 107 5.84 -6.10 -7.07
N VAL A 108 5.01 -5.30 -7.74
CA VAL A 108 5.03 -3.83 -7.62
C VAL A 108 4.86 -3.40 -6.15
N LYS A 109 3.87 -3.96 -5.45
CA LYS A 109 3.63 -3.69 -4.03
C LYS A 109 4.79 -4.15 -3.15
N LYS A 110 5.39 -5.30 -3.48
CA LYS A 110 6.55 -5.82 -2.75
C LYS A 110 7.72 -4.85 -2.83
N ILE A 111 8.07 -4.34 -4.02
CA ILE A 111 9.13 -3.34 -4.20
C ILE A 111 8.87 -2.11 -3.32
N LEU A 112 7.65 -1.58 -3.32
CA LEU A 112 7.30 -0.41 -2.50
C LEU A 112 7.39 -0.70 -0.99
N ARG A 113 6.94 -1.87 -0.57
CA ARG A 113 7.00 -2.30 0.84
C ARG A 113 8.44 -2.46 1.30
N ASP A 114 9.26 -3.13 0.50
CA ASP A 114 10.68 -3.36 0.81
C ASP A 114 11.44 -2.03 0.90
N LEU A 115 11.09 -1.06 0.06
CA LEU A 115 11.56 0.33 0.18
C LEU A 115 10.88 1.09 1.33
N GLY A 116 9.98 0.44 2.10
CA GLY A 116 9.28 0.97 3.24
C GLY A 116 8.32 2.10 2.95
N MET A 117 7.78 2.18 1.77
CA MET A 117 6.68 3.07 1.41
C MET A 117 5.32 2.47 1.78
N SER A 118 5.29 1.53 2.73
CA SER A 118 4.07 0.92 3.25
C SER A 118 3.37 1.79 4.28
N TYR A 119 2.12 1.48 4.55
CA TYR A 119 1.34 2.02 5.65
C TYR A 119 0.58 0.91 6.35
N GLY A 120 0.24 1.13 7.63
CA GLY A 120 -0.58 0.20 8.39
C GLY A 120 -2.05 0.59 8.38
N HIS A 121 -2.90 -0.38 8.66
CA HIS A 121 -4.32 -0.17 8.87
C HIS A 121 -4.64 -0.27 10.36
N ILE A 122 -5.33 0.73 10.89
CA ILE A 122 -5.86 0.74 12.24
C ILE A 122 -7.37 0.86 12.12
N ASP A 123 -8.10 -0.11 12.67
CA ASP A 123 -9.55 -0.05 12.65
C ASP A 123 -10.04 1.12 13.51
N ALA A 124 -11.05 1.82 13.05
CA ALA A 124 -11.65 2.95 13.74
C ALA A 124 -13.13 2.70 14.05
N CYS A 125 -13.61 3.31 15.12
CA CYS A 125 -15.02 3.28 15.45
C CYS A 125 -15.84 3.96 14.34
N LYS A 126 -17.03 3.43 14.04
CA LYS A 126 -17.94 4.04 13.04
C LYS A 126 -18.33 5.48 13.37
N ASN A 127 -18.33 5.82 14.67
CA ASN A 127 -18.68 7.15 15.20
C ASN A 127 -17.44 8.00 15.52
N ASP A 128 -16.25 7.59 15.07
CA ASP A 128 -14.96 8.27 15.27
C ASP A 128 -14.53 8.49 16.73
N CYS A 129 -15.11 7.73 17.69
CA CYS A 129 -14.81 7.88 19.11
C CYS A 129 -13.44 7.33 19.50
N ALA A 130 -12.99 6.26 18.87
CA ALA A 130 -11.77 5.56 19.26
C ALA A 130 -11.12 4.85 18.06
N LEU A 131 -9.80 4.67 18.13
CA LEU A 131 -9.02 3.81 17.26
C LEU A 131 -8.73 2.50 18.00
N PHE A 132 -8.97 1.36 17.35
CA PHE A 132 -8.66 0.04 17.92
C PHE A 132 -7.15 -0.23 17.80
N TRP A 133 -6.41 0.35 18.76
CA TRP A 133 -4.94 0.34 18.77
C TRP A 133 -4.40 0.12 20.18
N LYS A 134 -3.23 -0.53 20.31
CA LYS A 134 -2.58 -0.86 21.57
C LYS A 134 -3.50 -1.64 22.52
N GLU A 135 -3.83 -1.05 23.67
CA GLU A 135 -4.60 -1.68 24.74
C GLU A 135 -6.00 -2.14 24.30
N ILE A 136 -6.59 -1.43 23.33
CA ILE A 136 -7.94 -1.72 22.82
C ILE A 136 -7.94 -2.42 21.45
N GLU A 137 -6.77 -2.87 20.98
CA GLU A 137 -6.62 -3.53 19.67
C GLU A 137 -7.51 -4.77 19.52
N ASN A 138 -7.72 -5.51 20.59
CA ASN A 138 -8.45 -6.78 20.58
C ASN A 138 -9.96 -6.65 20.86
N LEU A 139 -10.47 -5.44 21.07
CA LEU A 139 -11.88 -5.23 21.35
C LEU A 139 -12.73 -5.34 20.08
N ASP A 140 -13.87 -6.02 20.18
CA ASP A 140 -14.87 -6.12 19.12
C ASP A 140 -15.90 -4.97 19.15
N LYS A 141 -15.92 -4.16 20.23
CA LYS A 141 -16.80 -3.01 20.42
C LYS A 141 -16.03 -1.78 20.86
N CYS A 142 -16.53 -0.62 20.48
CA CYS A 142 -15.96 0.65 20.92
C CYS A 142 -16.14 0.85 22.44
N PRO A 143 -15.09 1.15 23.19
CA PRO A 143 -15.21 1.35 24.65
C PRO A 143 -15.96 2.62 25.03
N VAL A 144 -16.19 3.53 24.10
CA VAL A 144 -16.87 4.83 24.35
C VAL A 144 -18.36 4.77 24.01
N CYS A 145 -18.72 4.21 22.85
CA CYS A 145 -20.11 4.23 22.36
C CYS A 145 -20.71 2.85 22.14
N GLU A 146 -19.99 1.78 22.54
CA GLU A 146 -20.38 0.36 22.43
C GLU A 146 -20.71 -0.11 21.00
N ALA A 147 -20.49 0.73 20.00
CA ALA A 147 -20.74 0.38 18.62
C ALA A 147 -19.84 -0.78 18.17
N PRO A 148 -20.36 -1.72 17.36
CA PRO A 148 -19.57 -2.84 16.86
C PRO A 148 -18.45 -2.35 15.95
N ARG A 149 -17.26 -2.98 16.07
CA ARG A 149 -16.09 -2.69 15.23
C ARG A 149 -16.30 -3.14 13.79
N TYR A 150 -16.95 -4.28 13.59
CA TYR A 150 -17.10 -4.92 12.29
C TYR A 150 -18.49 -4.76 11.72
N LYS A 151 -18.60 -4.68 10.40
CA LYS A 151 -19.86 -4.72 9.67
C LYS A 151 -20.47 -6.12 9.79
N ASN A 152 -21.80 -6.15 9.91
CA ASN A 152 -22.53 -7.43 9.91
C ASN A 152 -22.65 -7.93 8.45
N THR A 153 -21.61 -8.62 7.98
CA THR A 153 -21.59 -9.19 6.62
C THR A 153 -22.04 -10.63 6.65
N ARG A 154 -22.92 -11.01 5.71
CA ARG A 154 -23.38 -12.39 5.53
C ARG A 154 -22.29 -13.35 5.00
N THR A 155 -21.12 -12.82 4.65
CA THR A 155 -19.96 -13.58 4.18
C THR A 155 -19.29 -14.30 5.35
N GLN A 156 -19.37 -15.61 5.37
CA GLN A 156 -18.70 -16.45 6.37
C GLN A 156 -17.18 -16.19 6.37
N GLY A 157 -16.68 -15.78 7.52
CA GLY A 157 -15.24 -15.83 7.86
C GLY A 157 -14.44 -14.55 7.77
N LYS A 158 -14.85 -13.48 7.06
CA LYS A 158 -14.05 -12.24 6.97
C LYS A 158 -14.70 -11.11 7.77
N LYS A 159 -14.06 -10.73 8.88
CA LYS A 159 -14.46 -9.54 9.66
C LYS A 159 -14.04 -8.28 8.90
N ILE A 160 -15.01 -7.48 8.44
CA ILE A 160 -14.79 -6.21 7.74
C ILE A 160 -15.04 -5.06 8.71
N PRO A 161 -14.04 -4.22 9.01
CA PRO A 161 -14.24 -3.09 9.91
C PRO A 161 -15.14 -2.02 9.29
N HIS A 162 -15.84 -1.24 10.14
CA HIS A 162 -16.68 -0.14 9.67
C HIS A 162 -15.86 1.00 9.06
N LYS A 163 -14.74 1.35 9.71
CA LYS A 163 -13.80 2.37 9.25
C LYS A 163 -12.37 1.90 9.49
N VAL A 164 -11.46 2.37 8.65
CA VAL A 164 -10.03 2.09 8.73
C VAL A 164 -9.26 3.39 8.60
N LEU A 165 -8.34 3.63 9.53
CA LEU A 165 -7.34 4.70 9.45
C LEU A 165 -6.09 4.14 8.78
N ARG A 166 -5.52 4.87 7.82
CA ARG A 166 -4.20 4.57 7.26
C ARG A 166 -3.13 5.22 8.12
N TYR A 167 -2.32 4.40 8.74
CA TYR A 167 -1.22 4.85 9.59
C TYR A 167 0.10 4.77 8.84
N PHE A 168 0.75 5.91 8.68
CA PHE A 168 2.07 6.02 8.04
C PHE A 168 3.14 6.15 9.13
N PRO A 169 3.99 5.13 9.37
CA PRO A 169 5.03 5.20 10.41
C PRO A 169 6.10 6.22 10.01
N LEU A 170 6.08 7.39 10.67
CA LEU A 170 7.02 8.48 10.38
C LEU A 170 8.45 8.12 10.78
N THR A 171 8.62 7.38 11.87
CA THR A 171 9.95 7.01 12.40
C THR A 171 10.77 6.26 11.35
N SER A 172 10.22 5.23 10.74
CA SER A 172 10.88 4.45 9.68
C SER A 172 11.21 5.31 8.46
N ARG A 173 10.34 6.26 8.11
CA ARG A 173 10.54 7.17 6.98
C ARG A 173 11.62 8.21 7.26
N LEU A 174 11.62 8.81 8.45
CA LEU A 174 12.64 9.76 8.87
C LEU A 174 14.00 9.08 9.00
N ARG A 175 14.06 7.90 9.64
CA ARG A 175 15.30 7.12 9.76
C ARG A 175 15.97 6.93 8.40
N ARG A 176 15.20 6.62 7.34
CA ARG A 176 15.73 6.47 5.97
C ARG A 176 16.32 7.74 5.38
N LEU A 177 15.75 8.91 5.68
CA LEU A 177 16.32 10.17 5.24
C LEU A 177 17.72 10.40 5.86
N TYR A 178 17.92 9.95 7.11
CA TYR A 178 19.22 10.06 7.81
C TYR A 178 20.20 8.96 7.41
N ILE A 179 19.74 7.79 7.00
CA ILE A 179 20.60 6.69 6.54
C ILE A 179 21.28 7.03 5.21
N SER A 180 20.60 7.73 4.30
CA SER A 180 21.21 8.17 3.05
C SER A 180 22.31 9.21 3.33
N SER A 181 23.58 8.81 3.16
CA SER A 181 24.76 9.65 3.44
C SER A 181 24.78 10.96 2.65
N GLN A 182 24.18 11.01 1.47
CA GLN A 182 24.03 12.22 0.67
C GLN A 182 23.01 13.17 1.28
N LYS A 183 21.81 12.65 1.62
CA LYS A 183 20.72 13.49 2.18
C LYS A 183 21.00 13.93 3.62
N SER A 184 21.72 13.14 4.40
CA SER A 184 22.08 13.52 5.78
C SER A 184 23.04 14.72 5.83
N LYS A 185 23.84 14.97 4.77
CA LYS A 185 24.69 16.16 4.64
C LYS A 185 23.88 17.42 4.33
N ASP A 186 22.82 17.29 3.53
CA ASP A 186 21.94 18.39 3.15
C ASP A 186 20.99 18.82 4.29
N MET A 187 20.84 17.96 5.32
CA MET A 187 19.97 18.20 6.48
C MET A 187 20.71 18.74 7.71
N ARG A 188 22.03 19.01 7.61
CA ARG A 188 22.86 19.65 8.63
C ARG A 188 23.13 21.09 8.28
#